data_53a0676ab975c9b09c17bd7b3a549c93
#
_entry.id   53a0676ab975c9b09c17bd7b3a549c93
#
_cell.length_a   1.000
_cell.length_b   1.000
_cell.length_c   1.000
_cell.angle_alpha   90.00
_cell.angle_beta   90.00
_cell.angle_gamma   90.00
#
_symmetry.space_group_name_H-M   'P 1'
#
loop_
_entity.id
_entity.type
_entity.pdbx_description
1 polymer ?
#
loop_
_entity_poly.entity_id
_entity_poly.type
_entity_poly.pdbx_seq_one_letter_code
_entity_poly.pdbx_strand_id
1 'polypeptide(L)'
;WRNQLLYFGNTSACATSTAVSLPCIFSAKGRRTFKPGSEAYTENLLDIFQRVGYRVLWRENNSGCKNNCDRIKTETFCSNYACKDEILLKDFIPTVKNLAGNTVIVLHQQGSHGPAYYQRYPDHFKRYTPVCTTADLSHCLQDEIINAYDNSIAYTSYILAQTINLLNQLSAD
;
A
#
# COMPACT_ATOMS: atom_id res chain seq x y z
N TRP A 1 4.10 -20.19 -5.60
CA TRP A 1 3.79 -19.17 -4.61
C TRP A 1 3.05 -19.72 -3.38
N ARG A 2 2.10 -20.68 -3.52
CA ARG A 2 1.29 -21.18 -2.39
C ARG A 2 2.11 -21.69 -1.20
N ASN A 3 3.27 -22.25 -1.44
CA ASN A 3 4.16 -22.79 -0.39
C ASN A 3 5.11 -21.72 0.20
N GLN A 4 5.07 -20.48 -0.29
CA GLN A 4 5.91 -19.37 0.14
C GLN A 4 5.13 -18.26 0.85
N LEU A 5 3.79 -18.41 0.95
CA LEU A 5 2.92 -17.41 1.54
C LEU A 5 2.27 -17.93 2.81
N LEU A 6 2.32 -17.12 3.86
CA LEU A 6 1.52 -17.32 5.07
C LEU A 6 0.22 -16.53 4.93
N TYR A 7 -0.91 -17.23 4.89
CA TYR A 7 -2.22 -16.63 4.78
C TYR A 7 -2.95 -16.66 6.12
N PHE A 8 -3.37 -15.48 6.60
CA PHE A 8 -4.15 -15.33 7.82
C PHE A 8 -5.61 -15.04 7.45
N GLY A 9 -6.44 -16.05 7.43
CA GLY A 9 -7.84 -15.95 6.99
C GLY A 9 -8.78 -15.17 7.91
N ASN A 10 -8.37 -14.91 9.17
CA ASN A 10 -9.18 -14.20 10.16
C ASN A 10 -8.44 -12.96 10.68
N THR A 11 -8.22 -12.00 9.79
CA THR A 11 -7.57 -10.72 10.11
C THR A 11 -8.56 -9.57 9.96
N SER A 12 -8.60 -8.68 10.94
CA SER A 12 -9.45 -7.49 10.89
C SER A 12 -8.62 -6.23 11.05
N ALA A 13 -8.90 -5.22 10.22
CA ALA A 13 -8.36 -3.88 10.39
C ALA A 13 -8.90 -3.20 11.66
N CYS A 14 -8.21 -2.18 12.16
CA CYS A 14 -8.66 -1.40 13.31
C CYS A 14 -9.94 -0.62 13.01
N ALA A 15 -10.10 -0.15 11.77
CA ALA A 15 -11.26 0.58 11.29
C ALA A 15 -11.38 0.45 9.76
N THR A 16 -12.45 0.98 9.20
CA THR A 16 -12.69 1.06 7.75
C THR A 16 -11.97 2.24 7.08
N SER A 17 -11.51 3.21 7.86
CA SER A 17 -10.77 4.38 7.38
C SER A 17 -9.27 4.17 7.47
N THR A 18 -8.53 4.49 6.40
CA THR A 18 -7.07 4.51 6.36
C THR A 18 -6.48 5.43 7.43
N ALA A 19 -7.13 6.55 7.72
CA ALA A 19 -6.69 7.51 8.74
C ALA A 19 -6.60 6.90 10.15
N VAL A 20 -7.35 5.84 10.42
CA VAL A 20 -7.34 5.12 11.70
C VAL A 20 -6.57 3.80 11.60
N SER A 21 -6.81 3.04 10.52
CA SER A 21 -6.22 1.70 10.38
C SER A 21 -4.72 1.74 10.19
N LEU A 22 -4.21 2.67 9.40
CA LEU A 22 -2.77 2.75 9.10
C LEU A 22 -1.94 3.07 10.34
N PRO A 23 -2.25 4.12 11.14
CA PRO A 23 -1.55 4.35 12.40
C PRO A 23 -1.68 3.20 13.39
N CYS A 24 -2.82 2.53 13.43
CA CYS A 24 -3.03 1.38 14.29
C CYS A 24 -2.12 0.19 13.92
N ILE A 25 -1.88 -0.06 12.62
CA ILE A 25 -0.99 -1.13 12.16
C ILE A 25 0.44 -0.93 12.67
N PHE A 26 0.93 0.31 12.65
CA PHE A 26 2.30 0.63 13.08
C PHE A 26 2.41 0.92 14.58
N SER A 27 1.30 1.01 15.31
CA SER A 27 1.30 1.28 16.75
C SER A 27 1.75 0.06 17.55
N ALA A 28 2.47 0.29 18.64
CA ALA A 28 2.73 -0.74 19.67
C ALA A 28 1.47 -1.18 20.41
N LYS A 29 0.36 -0.45 20.25
CA LYS A 29 -0.93 -0.77 20.87
C LYS A 29 -1.78 -1.55 19.88
N GLY A 30 -2.31 -2.69 20.32
CA GLY A 30 -3.25 -3.47 19.50
C GLY A 30 -4.60 -2.76 19.31
N ARG A 31 -5.43 -3.26 18.39
CA ARG A 31 -6.75 -2.72 18.01
C ARG A 31 -7.63 -2.29 19.21
N ARG A 32 -7.56 -3.00 20.33
CA ARG A 32 -8.41 -2.72 21.50
C ARG A 32 -7.99 -1.51 22.31
N THR A 33 -6.72 -1.11 22.24
CA THR A 33 -6.13 -0.05 23.08
C THR A 33 -5.59 1.13 22.26
N PHE A 34 -5.55 1.01 20.94
CA PHE A 34 -5.17 2.10 20.05
C PHE A 34 -6.20 3.24 20.15
N LYS A 35 -5.70 4.46 20.31
CA LYS A 35 -6.52 5.68 20.32
C LYS A 35 -6.11 6.53 19.12
N PRO A 36 -7.04 6.79 18.15
CA PRO A 36 -6.76 7.70 17.03
C PRO A 36 -6.27 9.07 17.54
N GLY A 37 -5.28 9.63 16.86
CA GLY A 37 -4.61 10.88 17.26
C GLY A 37 -3.39 10.68 18.18
N SER A 38 -3.21 9.49 18.77
CA SER A 38 -2.03 9.22 19.61
C SER A 38 -0.75 9.05 18.81
N GLU A 39 -0.84 8.76 17.51
CA GLU A 39 0.29 8.57 16.59
C GLU A 39 1.18 9.82 16.45
N ALA A 40 0.61 11.00 16.62
CA ALA A 40 1.37 12.26 16.56
C ALA A 40 2.37 12.43 17.73
N TYR A 41 2.14 11.73 18.85
CA TYR A 41 2.90 11.90 20.09
C TYR A 41 3.60 10.64 20.58
N THR A 42 3.42 9.50 19.87
CA THR A 42 4.00 8.23 20.27
C THR A 42 4.89 7.67 19.17
N GLU A 43 5.97 7.00 19.59
CA GLU A 43 6.76 6.21 18.64
C GLU A 43 5.91 5.09 18.02
N ASN A 44 6.10 4.88 16.74
CA ASN A 44 5.53 3.77 16.01
C ASN A 44 6.61 2.72 15.64
N LEU A 45 6.22 1.62 15.04
CA LEU A 45 7.13 0.55 14.67
C LEU A 45 8.26 1.01 13.73
N LEU A 46 8.00 1.97 12.84
CA LEU A 46 9.00 2.49 11.90
C LEU A 46 10.07 3.32 12.61
N ASP A 47 9.69 4.10 13.63
CA ASP A 47 10.63 4.83 14.49
C ASP A 47 11.53 3.85 15.26
N ILE A 48 10.95 2.76 15.75
CA ILE A 48 11.70 1.72 16.48
C ILE A 48 12.72 1.07 15.56
N PHE A 49 12.34 0.70 14.33
CA PHE A 49 13.29 0.16 13.35
C PHE A 49 14.44 1.13 13.07
N GLN A 50 14.14 2.41 12.88
CA GLN A 50 15.18 3.43 12.66
C GLN A 50 16.11 3.55 13.88
N ARG A 51 15.57 3.56 15.09
CA ARG A 51 16.33 3.66 16.34
C ARG A 51 17.28 2.47 16.57
N VAL A 52 16.90 1.27 16.11
CA VAL A 52 17.77 0.09 16.22
C VAL A 52 18.67 -0.11 14.99
N GLY A 53 18.82 0.93 14.16
CA GLY A 53 19.81 0.95 13.08
C GLY A 53 19.32 0.50 11.71
N TYR A 54 18.04 0.20 11.53
CA TYR A 54 17.49 -0.06 10.19
C TYR A 54 17.40 1.22 9.38
N ARG A 55 17.58 1.11 8.07
CA ARG A 55 17.16 2.15 7.12
C ARG A 55 15.68 2.01 6.86
N VAL A 56 14.91 3.08 7.06
CA VAL A 56 13.47 3.05 6.86
C VAL A 56 13.10 4.01 5.74
N LEU A 57 12.32 3.53 4.76
CA LEU A 57 11.84 4.29 3.63
C LEU A 57 10.34 4.10 3.47
N TRP A 58 9.62 5.20 3.37
CA TRP A 58 8.21 5.23 3.01
C TRP A 58 8.07 5.68 1.56
N ARG A 59 7.45 4.86 0.71
CA ARG A 59 7.08 5.20 -0.67
C ARG A 59 5.57 5.17 -0.82
N GLU A 60 5.01 6.21 -1.40
CA GLU A 60 3.56 6.30 -1.55
C GLU A 60 3.12 6.99 -2.84
N ASN A 61 1.95 6.59 -3.33
CA ASN A 61 1.14 7.28 -4.33
C ASN A 61 -0.31 7.49 -3.83
N ASN A 62 -0.50 7.42 -2.52
CA ASN A 62 -1.78 7.58 -1.82
C ASN A 62 -1.87 8.95 -1.10
N SER A 63 -2.78 9.09 -0.17
CA SER A 63 -3.15 10.34 0.51
C SER A 63 -2.31 10.67 1.76
N GLY A 64 -1.02 10.32 1.77
CA GLY A 64 -0.11 10.58 2.89
C GLY A 64 -0.10 9.47 3.95
N CYS A 65 0.91 9.48 4.80
CA CYS A 65 1.22 8.41 5.75
C CYS A 65 0.47 8.50 7.09
N LYS A 66 -0.40 9.47 7.27
CA LYS A 66 -1.19 9.65 8.51
C LYS A 66 -0.30 9.67 9.76
N ASN A 67 0.70 10.53 9.76
CA ASN A 67 1.71 10.75 10.81
C ASN A 67 2.65 9.55 11.08
N ASN A 68 2.56 8.46 10.30
CA ASN A 68 3.45 7.30 10.52
C ASN A 68 4.87 7.51 9.98
N CYS A 69 5.06 8.42 9.04
CA CYS A 69 6.35 8.65 8.38
C CYS A 69 6.96 10.01 8.65
N ASP A 70 6.45 10.79 9.61
CA ASP A 70 6.89 12.17 9.87
C ASP A 70 8.37 12.26 10.27
N ARG A 71 8.92 11.17 10.78
CA ARG A 71 10.31 11.07 11.27
C ARG A 71 11.21 10.18 10.41
N ILE A 72 10.72 9.72 9.26
CA ILE A 72 11.47 8.82 8.36
C ILE A 72 11.56 9.39 6.94
N LYS A 73 12.48 8.85 6.13
CA LYS A 73 12.60 9.23 4.72
C LYS A 73 11.36 8.84 3.94
N THR A 74 10.80 9.80 3.18
CA THR A 74 9.58 9.61 2.40
C THR A 74 9.82 9.97 0.93
N GLU A 75 9.27 9.16 0.03
CA GLU A 75 9.18 9.41 -1.40
C GLU A 75 7.71 9.38 -1.82
N THR A 76 7.16 10.54 -2.17
CA THR A 76 5.79 10.67 -2.63
C THR A 76 5.75 10.78 -4.15
N PHE A 77 5.00 9.90 -4.78
CA PHE A 77 4.78 9.87 -6.22
C PHE A 77 3.36 10.36 -6.50
N CYS A 78 3.22 11.38 -7.35
CA CYS A 78 1.95 11.88 -7.84
C CYS A 78 0.98 12.40 -6.77
N SER A 79 0.81 13.70 -6.73
CA SER A 79 -0.05 14.41 -5.78
C SER A 79 -1.57 14.23 -5.99
N ASN A 80 -2.03 13.74 -7.15
CA ASN A 80 -3.45 13.79 -7.54
C ASN A 80 -4.02 12.43 -7.97
N TYR A 81 -3.57 11.32 -7.39
CA TYR A 81 -4.02 9.97 -7.74
C TYR A 81 -3.85 9.62 -9.24
N ALA A 82 -3.03 10.36 -9.97
CA ALA A 82 -2.85 10.20 -11.41
C ALA A 82 -2.00 8.99 -11.79
N CYS A 83 -1.15 8.50 -10.88
CA CYS A 83 -0.26 7.36 -11.14
C CYS A 83 -0.86 6.05 -10.68
N LYS A 84 -0.55 4.99 -11.43
CA LYS A 84 -0.79 3.62 -11.01
C LYS A 84 0.26 3.17 -10.02
N ASP A 85 -0.03 2.11 -9.25
CA ASP A 85 0.82 1.64 -8.15
C ASP A 85 2.21 1.13 -8.60
N GLU A 86 2.40 0.80 -9.87
CA GLU A 86 3.69 0.46 -10.45
C GLU A 86 4.76 1.54 -10.27
N ILE A 87 4.35 2.82 -10.11
CA ILE A 87 5.27 3.93 -9.85
C ILE A 87 6.09 3.71 -8.57
N LEU A 88 5.55 3.00 -7.60
CA LEU A 88 6.23 2.69 -6.34
C LEU A 88 7.44 1.78 -6.53
N LEU A 89 7.49 1.06 -7.65
CA LEU A 89 8.58 0.16 -8.02
C LEU A 89 9.63 0.83 -8.92
N LYS A 90 9.44 2.12 -9.27
CA LYS A 90 10.42 2.88 -10.05
C LYS A 90 11.75 2.90 -9.31
N ASP A 91 12.82 2.54 -10.02
CA ASP A 91 14.20 2.52 -9.50
C ASP A 91 14.33 1.74 -8.17
N PHE A 92 13.50 0.69 -7.96
CA PHE A 92 13.41 -0.02 -6.69
C PHE A 92 14.75 -0.68 -6.30
N ILE A 93 15.36 -1.43 -7.21
CA ILE A 93 16.64 -2.12 -6.94
C ILE A 93 17.77 -1.13 -6.61
N PRO A 94 18.07 -0.11 -7.43
CA PRO A 94 19.11 0.87 -7.07
C PRO A 94 18.77 1.61 -5.77
N THR A 95 17.51 1.91 -5.51
CA THR A 95 17.10 2.55 -4.25
C THR A 95 17.44 1.67 -3.04
N VAL A 96 17.11 0.38 -3.08
CA VAL A 96 17.40 -0.56 -1.99
C VAL A 96 18.90 -0.72 -1.80
N LYS A 97 19.66 -0.92 -2.88
CA LYS A 97 21.13 -1.05 -2.83
C LYS A 97 21.80 0.19 -2.22
N ASN A 98 21.29 1.39 -2.52
CA ASN A 98 21.82 2.65 -1.98
C ASN A 98 21.49 2.86 -0.49
N LEU A 99 20.45 2.22 0.04
CA LEU A 99 20.13 2.33 1.48
C LEU A 99 21.14 1.61 2.36
N ALA A 100 21.79 0.56 1.88
CA ALA A 100 22.78 -0.27 2.54
C ALA A 100 22.36 -0.78 3.94
N GLY A 101 22.66 -2.04 4.24
CA GLY A 101 22.34 -2.67 5.53
C GLY A 101 20.87 -3.09 5.67
N ASN A 102 20.45 -3.34 6.90
CA ASN A 102 19.06 -3.76 7.18
C ASN A 102 18.09 -2.66 6.82
N THR A 103 17.11 -2.98 5.96
CA THR A 103 16.20 -1.99 5.40
C THR A 103 14.75 -2.42 5.58
N VAL A 104 13.89 -1.46 5.92
CA VAL A 104 12.43 -1.59 5.91
C VAL A 104 11.87 -0.60 4.90
N ILE A 105 11.09 -1.10 3.94
CA ILE A 105 10.43 -0.26 2.94
C ILE A 105 8.92 -0.46 3.07
N VAL A 106 8.19 0.62 3.24
CA VAL A 106 6.73 0.64 3.18
C VAL A 106 6.32 1.11 1.80
N LEU A 107 5.50 0.32 1.10
CA LEU A 107 4.87 0.68 -0.16
C LEU A 107 3.38 0.95 0.10
N HIS A 108 3.06 2.22 0.31
CA HIS A 108 1.68 2.67 0.58
C HIS A 108 0.95 2.93 -0.74
N GLN A 109 0.34 1.88 -1.26
CA GLN A 109 -0.37 1.86 -2.54
C GLN A 109 -1.72 2.57 -2.45
N GLN A 110 -2.21 3.08 -3.57
CA GLN A 110 -3.62 3.38 -3.76
C GLN A 110 -4.47 2.10 -3.73
N GLY A 111 -3.95 1.02 -4.30
CA GLY A 111 -4.63 -0.26 -4.37
C GLY A 111 -6.02 -0.12 -5.00
N SER A 112 -7.02 -0.74 -4.35
CA SER A 112 -8.42 -0.71 -4.77
C SER A 112 -9.24 0.41 -4.08
N HIS A 113 -8.63 1.59 -3.87
CA HIS A 113 -9.32 2.70 -3.21
C HIS A 113 -10.48 3.24 -4.05
N GLY A 114 -11.71 3.18 -3.50
CA GLY A 114 -12.91 3.70 -4.14
C GLY A 114 -13.08 5.23 -4.03
N PRO A 115 -14.15 5.75 -4.63
CA PRO A 115 -15.12 5.06 -5.46
C PRO A 115 -14.70 4.86 -6.92
N ALA A 116 -13.67 5.57 -7.41
CA ALA A 116 -13.21 5.53 -8.80
C ALA A 116 -12.34 4.29 -9.09
N TYR A 117 -12.85 3.07 -8.88
CA TYR A 117 -12.12 1.81 -9.08
C TYR A 117 -11.53 1.69 -10.48
N TYR A 118 -12.25 2.14 -11.53
CA TYR A 118 -11.81 2.11 -12.93
C TYR A 118 -10.50 2.87 -13.17
N GLN A 119 -10.13 3.78 -12.28
CA GLN A 119 -8.88 4.54 -12.35
C GLN A 119 -7.70 3.83 -11.66
N ARG A 120 -7.89 2.68 -11.02
CA ARG A 120 -6.86 2.03 -10.20
C ARG A 120 -5.96 1.08 -10.97
N TYR A 121 -6.30 0.74 -12.20
CA TYR A 121 -5.54 -0.18 -13.05
C TYR A 121 -5.40 0.37 -14.48
N PRO A 122 -4.37 -0.03 -15.23
CA PRO A 122 -4.24 0.31 -16.64
C PRO A 122 -5.19 -0.54 -17.49
N ASP A 123 -5.52 -0.07 -18.71
CA ASP A 123 -6.53 -0.69 -19.57
C ASP A 123 -6.28 -2.18 -19.87
N HIS A 124 -5.02 -2.60 -19.98
CA HIS A 124 -4.69 -4.01 -20.24
C HIS A 124 -4.99 -4.95 -19.04
N PHE A 125 -5.33 -4.39 -17.86
CA PHE A 125 -5.86 -5.13 -16.70
C PHE A 125 -7.39 -5.17 -16.67
N LYS A 126 -8.08 -4.57 -17.62
CA LYS A 126 -9.55 -4.58 -17.74
C LYS A 126 -10.02 -5.94 -18.26
N ARG A 127 -10.00 -6.95 -17.39
CA ARG A 127 -10.38 -8.34 -17.70
C ARG A 127 -11.86 -8.61 -17.52
N TYR A 128 -12.47 -8.01 -16.52
CA TYR A 128 -13.89 -8.14 -16.20
C TYR A 128 -14.64 -6.94 -16.77
N THR A 129 -15.68 -7.18 -17.56
CA THR A 129 -16.46 -6.15 -18.26
C THR A 129 -17.95 -6.51 -18.29
N PRO A 130 -18.87 -5.53 -18.42
CA PRO A 130 -18.62 -4.08 -18.45
C PRO A 130 -18.13 -3.53 -17.10
N VAL A 131 -17.59 -2.29 -17.08
CA VAL A 131 -17.11 -1.65 -15.86
C VAL A 131 -17.78 -0.30 -15.63
N CYS A 132 -18.00 0.03 -14.36
CA CYS A 132 -18.37 1.37 -13.94
C CYS A 132 -17.22 2.35 -14.22
N THR A 133 -17.49 3.43 -14.98
CA THR A 133 -16.49 4.42 -15.42
C THR A 133 -16.67 5.80 -14.77
N THR A 134 -17.42 5.85 -13.67
CA THR A 134 -17.65 7.08 -12.88
C THR A 134 -17.35 6.84 -11.40
N ALA A 135 -17.05 7.92 -10.69
CA ALA A 135 -16.95 7.91 -9.23
C ALA A 135 -18.33 7.96 -8.53
N ASP A 136 -19.36 8.38 -9.25
CA ASP A 136 -20.75 8.32 -8.78
C ASP A 136 -21.34 6.93 -9.07
N LEU A 137 -21.19 6.05 -8.09
CA LEU A 137 -21.59 4.65 -8.21
C LEU A 137 -23.12 4.46 -8.36
N SER A 138 -23.93 5.49 -8.04
CA SER A 138 -25.39 5.42 -8.20
C SER A 138 -25.84 5.32 -9.67
N HIS A 139 -24.97 5.69 -10.61
CA HIS A 139 -25.18 5.60 -12.05
C HIS A 139 -24.69 4.29 -12.69
N CYS A 140 -24.21 3.34 -11.89
CA CYS A 140 -23.66 2.08 -12.39
C CYS A 140 -24.48 0.89 -11.91
N LEU A 141 -24.52 -0.16 -12.71
CA LEU A 141 -25.05 -1.45 -12.28
C LEU A 141 -24.08 -2.09 -11.28
N GLN A 142 -24.60 -2.92 -10.38
CA GLN A 142 -23.82 -3.60 -9.35
C GLN A 142 -22.66 -4.42 -9.96
N ASP A 143 -22.93 -5.16 -11.04
CA ASP A 143 -21.91 -5.97 -11.70
C ASP A 143 -20.80 -5.12 -12.33
N GLU A 144 -21.11 -3.93 -12.83
CA GLU A 144 -20.10 -2.99 -13.36
C GLU A 144 -19.16 -2.49 -12.26
N ILE A 145 -19.70 -2.24 -11.05
CA ILE A 145 -18.93 -1.83 -9.87
C ILE A 145 -18.02 -2.99 -9.42
N ILE A 146 -18.57 -4.21 -9.33
CA ILE A 146 -17.81 -5.41 -8.96
C ILE A 146 -16.68 -5.66 -9.97
N ASN A 147 -16.97 -5.63 -11.27
CA ASN A 147 -15.97 -5.82 -12.32
C ASN A 147 -14.84 -4.78 -12.24
N ALA A 148 -15.17 -3.51 -11.99
CA ALA A 148 -14.18 -2.46 -11.83
C ALA A 148 -13.28 -2.71 -10.60
N TYR A 149 -13.88 -3.13 -9.48
CA TYR A 149 -13.17 -3.50 -8.26
C TYR A 149 -12.27 -4.73 -8.48
N ASP A 150 -12.77 -5.80 -9.08
CA ASP A 150 -12.03 -7.03 -9.32
C ASP A 150 -10.83 -6.82 -10.25
N ASN A 151 -10.96 -5.96 -11.27
CA ASN A 151 -9.83 -5.54 -12.10
C ASN A 151 -8.76 -4.83 -11.26
N SER A 152 -9.16 -3.99 -10.30
CA SER A 152 -8.21 -3.31 -9.39
C SER A 152 -7.49 -4.28 -8.46
N ILE A 153 -8.17 -5.31 -7.96
CA ILE A 153 -7.58 -6.39 -7.15
C ILE A 153 -6.59 -7.21 -7.99
N ALA A 154 -6.93 -7.54 -9.23
CA ALA A 154 -6.03 -8.25 -10.14
C ALA A 154 -4.74 -7.45 -10.39
N TYR A 155 -4.85 -6.12 -10.55
CA TYR A 155 -3.68 -5.25 -10.68
C TYR A 155 -2.86 -5.15 -9.40
N THR A 156 -3.49 -5.01 -8.23
CA THR A 156 -2.78 -5.04 -6.93
C THR A 156 -2.00 -6.33 -6.75
N SER A 157 -2.60 -7.47 -7.10
CA SER A 157 -1.93 -8.78 -7.06
C SER A 157 -0.70 -8.83 -7.98
N TYR A 158 -0.79 -8.21 -9.16
CA TYR A 158 0.34 -8.09 -10.08
C TYR A 158 1.47 -7.25 -9.45
N ILE A 159 1.17 -6.10 -8.86
CA ILE A 159 2.19 -5.24 -8.20
C ILE A 159 2.88 -5.99 -7.06
N LEU A 160 2.13 -6.74 -6.24
CA LEU A 160 2.72 -7.59 -5.20
C LEU A 160 3.67 -8.64 -5.78
N ALA A 161 3.28 -9.31 -6.88
CA ALA A 161 4.13 -10.28 -7.56
C ALA A 161 5.41 -9.64 -8.10
N GLN A 162 5.33 -8.44 -8.72
CA GLN A 162 6.50 -7.70 -9.18
C GLN A 162 7.41 -7.32 -8.02
N THR A 163 6.85 -6.85 -6.89
CA THR A 163 7.62 -6.53 -5.68
C THR A 163 8.42 -7.75 -5.19
N ILE A 164 7.78 -8.91 -5.11
CA ILE A 164 8.46 -10.15 -4.69
C ILE A 164 9.56 -10.56 -5.67
N ASN A 165 9.32 -10.43 -6.98
CA ASN A 165 10.34 -10.72 -7.99
C ASN A 165 11.56 -9.79 -7.85
N LEU A 166 11.36 -8.50 -7.59
CA LEU A 166 12.47 -7.55 -7.35
C LEU A 166 13.25 -7.89 -6.07
N LEU A 167 12.56 -8.31 -5.00
CA LEU A 167 13.20 -8.76 -3.77
C LEU A 167 14.02 -10.04 -3.97
N ASN A 168 13.53 -10.99 -4.77
CA ASN A 168 14.27 -12.20 -5.11
C ASN A 168 15.55 -11.89 -5.90
N GLN A 169 15.54 -10.88 -6.78
CA GLN A 169 16.74 -10.42 -7.47
C GLN A 169 17.76 -9.83 -6.50
N LEU A 170 17.32 -9.09 -5.49
CA LEU A 170 18.20 -8.51 -4.47
C LEU A 170 18.83 -9.57 -3.53
N SER A 171 18.14 -10.71 -3.34
CA SER A 171 18.67 -11.79 -2.48
C SER A 171 19.64 -12.72 -3.20
N ALA A 172 19.76 -12.63 -4.53
CA ALA A 172 20.65 -13.45 -5.35
C ALA A 172 22.04 -12.81 -5.56
N ASP A 173 22.18 -11.53 -5.22
CA ASP A 173 23.41 -10.75 -5.24
C ASP A 173 24.10 -10.75 -3.85
#